data_59ee87f5997defef4878c8d5ee49ebbe
#
_entry.id   59ee87f5997defef4878c8d5ee49ebbe
#
_cell.length_a   1.000
_cell.length_b   1.000
_cell.length_c   1.000
_cell.angle_alpha   90.00
_cell.angle_beta   90.00
_cell.angle_gamma   90.00
#
_symmetry.space_group_name_H-M   'P 1'
#
loop_
_entity.id
_entity.type
_entity.pdbx_description
1 polymer ?
#
loop_
_entity_poly.entity_id
_entity_poly.type
_entity_poly.pdbx_seq_one_letter_code
_entity_poly.pdbx_strand_id
1 'polypeptide(L)'
;IIVRSRTLAGFDAPYVPGWDCHGLPIEHQIEKLHGKHIAGDQVRELCRAFAGEQVERQKKDFIRLGVLGEWDNPYLTMAFKTEADEIRAVGKILEKGYLYQGLKPVNWCLDCGSALAEAEVEYEDKTSPAIDVAFPVHENHAEKLAKAFGLTHLRGPAFAVIWTTTPWTLPANEAVSVHPEFDYDLIETPKGALILAHELAEACLKRYGIEQSEGAVVGSCKGAALDQILLRHPFQARDVAIICGTHVTSEAGTGQVHTAPAHGVDDYVVGKRYGLPVNNPVGDDGKFLGNTPALSVGELAGKTVWDANPLVLQELEAKGLLLKGEKIRHSYPHCWRHKTPIIFRAT
;
A
#
# COMPACT_ATOMS: atom_id res chain seq x y z
N ILE A 1 37.66 -10.83 19.65
CA ILE A 1 38.48 -10.04 20.60
C ILE A 1 38.01 -10.34 22.03
N ILE A 2 36.75 -10.10 22.39
CA ILE A 2 36.21 -10.19 23.76
C ILE A 2 36.47 -11.59 24.35
N VAL A 3 36.01 -12.66 23.69
CA VAL A 3 36.17 -14.04 24.17
C VAL A 3 37.65 -14.35 24.45
N ARG A 4 38.54 -14.12 23.47
CA ARG A 4 39.98 -14.40 23.62
C ARG A 4 40.62 -13.57 24.72
N SER A 5 40.28 -12.28 24.81
CA SER A 5 40.81 -11.40 25.87
C SER A 5 40.41 -11.88 27.27
N ARG A 6 39.13 -12.28 27.42
CA ARG A 6 38.65 -12.77 28.71
C ARG A 6 39.21 -14.14 29.07
N THR A 7 39.28 -15.06 28.10
CA THR A 7 39.95 -16.35 28.32
C THR A 7 41.39 -16.20 28.74
N LEU A 8 42.17 -15.33 28.08
CA LEU A 8 43.55 -15.04 28.45
C LEU A 8 43.66 -14.37 29.83
N ALA A 9 42.67 -13.63 30.27
CA ALA A 9 42.60 -13.03 31.59
C ALA A 9 42.09 -13.98 32.68
N GLY A 10 41.91 -15.27 32.38
CA GLY A 10 41.51 -16.31 33.33
C GLY A 10 40.02 -16.43 33.61
N PHE A 11 39.21 -15.78 32.80
CA PHE A 11 37.75 -15.93 32.89
C PHE A 11 37.27 -17.13 32.08
N ASP A 12 36.21 -17.80 32.55
CA ASP A 12 35.39 -18.69 31.73
C ASP A 12 34.56 -17.84 30.79
N ALA A 13 34.86 -17.89 29.50
CA ALA A 13 34.24 -17.09 28.46
C ALA A 13 33.67 -18.00 27.33
N PRO A 14 32.61 -18.77 27.61
CA PRO A 14 31.98 -19.64 26.64
C PRO A 14 31.42 -18.85 25.48
N TYR A 15 31.57 -19.38 24.29
CA TYR A 15 30.94 -18.82 23.07
C TYR A 15 30.35 -19.96 22.24
N VAL A 16 29.01 -19.94 22.11
CA VAL A 16 28.31 -20.85 21.25
C VAL A 16 28.03 -20.13 19.94
N PRO A 17 28.66 -20.51 18.82
CA PRO A 17 28.37 -19.92 17.53
C PRO A 17 26.93 -20.23 17.10
N GLY A 18 26.26 -19.26 16.46
CA GLY A 18 24.90 -19.41 15.98
C GLY A 18 24.77 -19.04 14.52
N TRP A 19 23.87 -19.72 13.81
CA TRP A 19 23.50 -19.42 12.43
C TRP A 19 22.00 -19.28 12.27
N ASP A 20 21.61 -18.22 11.58
CA ASP A 20 20.29 -18.09 11.00
C ASP A 20 20.26 -18.85 9.67
N CYS A 21 19.48 -19.91 9.61
CA CYS A 21 19.45 -20.87 8.53
C CYS A 21 18.19 -20.79 7.67
N HIS A 22 17.40 -19.72 7.82
CA HIS A 22 16.15 -19.50 7.11
C HIS A 22 16.17 -18.20 6.29
N GLY A 23 15.15 -18.02 5.49
CA GLY A 23 14.84 -16.78 4.83
C GLY A 23 15.12 -16.74 3.34
N LEU A 24 14.65 -15.68 2.76
CA LEU A 24 14.60 -15.44 1.32
C LEU A 24 15.96 -15.54 0.58
N PRO A 25 17.13 -15.16 1.13
CA PRO A 25 18.41 -15.34 0.43
C PRO A 25 18.71 -16.81 0.11
N ILE A 26 18.34 -17.73 1.00
CA ILE A 26 18.52 -19.17 0.81
C ILE A 26 17.53 -19.68 -0.24
N GLU A 27 16.25 -19.34 -0.12
CA GLU A 27 15.20 -19.71 -1.07
C GLU A 27 15.52 -19.21 -2.48
N HIS A 28 15.96 -17.95 -2.61
CA HIS A 28 16.34 -17.39 -3.91
C HIS A 28 17.53 -18.12 -4.56
N GLN A 29 18.48 -18.59 -3.77
CA GLN A 29 19.58 -19.42 -4.31
C GLN A 29 19.06 -20.76 -4.82
N ILE A 30 18.12 -21.37 -4.12
CA ILE A 30 17.49 -22.63 -4.57
C ILE A 30 16.65 -22.39 -5.83
N GLU A 31 15.89 -21.31 -5.92
CA GLU A 31 15.17 -20.93 -7.14
C GLU A 31 16.09 -20.74 -8.34
N LYS A 32 17.26 -20.12 -8.15
CA LYS A 32 18.25 -19.96 -9.23
C LYS A 32 18.80 -21.28 -9.73
N LEU A 33 18.98 -22.26 -8.84
CA LEU A 33 19.56 -23.55 -9.18
C LEU A 33 18.53 -24.53 -9.75
N HIS A 34 17.28 -24.49 -9.29
CA HIS A 34 16.27 -25.51 -9.55
C HIS A 34 14.99 -24.97 -10.20
N GLY A 35 14.83 -23.64 -10.35
CA GLY A 35 13.63 -23.00 -10.88
C GLY A 35 12.58 -22.68 -9.80
N LYS A 36 11.55 -21.89 -10.17
CA LYS A 36 10.52 -21.35 -9.23
C LYS A 36 9.40 -22.36 -8.90
N HIS A 37 9.20 -23.41 -9.68
CA HIS A 37 8.05 -24.30 -9.56
C HIS A 37 8.45 -25.65 -8.96
N ILE A 38 8.91 -25.64 -7.72
CA ILE A 38 9.28 -26.84 -6.96
C ILE A 38 8.23 -27.07 -5.87
N ALA A 39 7.93 -28.34 -5.55
CA ALA A 39 7.03 -28.69 -4.44
C ALA A 39 7.58 -28.13 -3.10
N GLY A 40 6.70 -27.62 -2.23
CA GLY A 40 7.11 -26.91 -1.01
C GLY A 40 7.92 -27.76 -0.03
N ASP A 41 7.69 -29.07 0.05
CA ASP A 41 8.49 -30.02 0.84
C ASP A 41 9.91 -30.15 0.27
N GLN A 42 10.02 -30.30 -1.05
CA GLN A 42 11.31 -30.36 -1.73
C GLN A 42 12.11 -29.06 -1.59
N VAL A 43 11.46 -27.89 -1.68
CA VAL A 43 12.11 -26.59 -1.42
C VAL A 43 12.70 -26.57 -0.02
N ARG A 44 11.97 -26.99 1.01
CA ARG A 44 12.44 -27.01 2.39
C ARG A 44 13.66 -27.92 2.57
N GLU A 45 13.67 -29.11 1.94
CA GLU A 45 14.80 -30.02 1.98
C GLU A 45 16.04 -29.42 1.31
N LEU A 46 15.90 -28.85 0.13
CA LEU A 46 16.98 -28.21 -0.61
C LEU A 46 17.54 -26.98 0.15
N CYS A 47 16.68 -26.14 0.72
CA CYS A 47 17.10 -25.01 1.53
C CYS A 47 17.89 -25.46 2.77
N ARG A 48 17.41 -26.49 3.48
CA ARG A 48 18.11 -27.05 4.65
C ARG A 48 19.46 -27.62 4.31
N ALA A 49 19.57 -28.36 3.20
CA ALA A 49 20.83 -28.91 2.71
C ALA A 49 21.83 -27.78 2.36
N PHE A 50 21.39 -26.79 1.58
CA PHE A 50 22.19 -25.63 1.21
C PHE A 50 22.67 -24.85 2.44
N ALA A 51 21.79 -24.56 3.39
CA ALA A 51 22.15 -23.87 4.64
C ALA A 51 23.20 -24.66 5.43
N GLY A 52 23.05 -25.99 5.54
CA GLY A 52 24.02 -26.86 6.18
C GLY A 52 25.41 -26.79 5.54
N GLU A 53 25.50 -26.78 4.21
CA GLU A 53 26.77 -26.61 3.49
C GLU A 53 27.40 -25.24 3.80
N GLN A 54 26.61 -24.16 3.85
CA GLN A 54 27.12 -22.83 4.19
C GLN A 54 27.62 -22.76 5.64
N VAL A 55 26.93 -23.39 6.60
CA VAL A 55 27.33 -23.49 7.99
C VAL A 55 28.72 -24.16 8.08
N GLU A 56 28.92 -25.31 7.45
CA GLU A 56 30.20 -26.04 7.48
C GLU A 56 31.32 -25.24 6.81
N ARG A 57 31.05 -24.53 5.73
CA ARG A 57 32.03 -23.67 5.07
C ARG A 57 32.45 -22.51 5.99
N GLN A 58 31.52 -21.79 6.54
CA GLN A 58 31.78 -20.65 7.42
C GLN A 58 32.42 -21.08 8.73
N LYS A 59 32.04 -22.21 9.31
CA LYS A 59 32.70 -22.82 10.48
C LYS A 59 34.19 -22.99 10.25
N LYS A 60 34.60 -23.59 9.12
CA LYS A 60 36.00 -23.75 8.75
C LYS A 60 36.74 -22.42 8.65
N ASP A 61 36.14 -21.42 8.05
CA ASP A 61 36.72 -20.10 7.88
C ASP A 61 36.90 -19.39 9.24
N PHE A 62 35.93 -19.44 10.13
CA PHE A 62 36.01 -18.84 11.47
C PHE A 62 37.05 -19.56 12.36
N ILE A 63 37.11 -20.88 12.30
CA ILE A 63 38.17 -21.65 13.01
C ILE A 63 39.55 -21.24 12.50
N ARG A 64 39.70 -21.12 11.18
CA ARG A 64 40.97 -20.65 10.58
C ARG A 64 41.37 -19.25 11.01
N LEU A 65 40.38 -18.35 11.20
CA LEU A 65 40.60 -17.01 11.73
C LEU A 65 40.89 -17.00 13.23
N GLY A 66 40.90 -18.15 13.88
CA GLY A 66 41.23 -18.30 15.30
C GLY A 66 40.10 -17.88 16.25
N VAL A 67 38.84 -17.96 15.81
CA VAL A 67 37.71 -17.75 16.72
C VAL A 67 37.57 -18.96 17.64
N LEU A 68 37.60 -18.72 18.96
CA LEU A 68 37.37 -19.74 19.98
C LEU A 68 35.87 -19.90 20.20
N GLY A 69 35.37 -21.14 20.26
CA GLY A 69 33.95 -21.41 20.48
C GLY A 69 33.63 -22.90 20.50
N GLU A 70 32.40 -23.24 20.85
CA GLU A 70 31.86 -24.60 20.87
C GLU A 70 31.36 -24.99 19.47
N TRP A 71 32.32 -25.26 18.58
CA TRP A 71 32.04 -25.52 17.17
C TRP A 71 31.33 -26.84 16.90
N ASP A 72 31.33 -27.78 17.85
CA ASP A 72 30.72 -29.10 17.70
C ASP A 72 29.24 -29.13 18.12
N ASN A 73 28.79 -28.10 18.84
CA ASN A 73 27.40 -27.96 19.26
C ASN A 73 26.92 -26.54 19.02
N PRO A 74 26.85 -26.08 17.78
CA PRO A 74 26.42 -24.75 17.45
C PRO A 74 24.87 -24.57 17.66
N TYR A 75 24.44 -23.32 17.83
CA TYR A 75 23.03 -22.97 17.74
C TYR A 75 22.62 -22.81 16.26
N LEU A 76 21.66 -23.60 15.81
CA LEU A 76 21.13 -23.51 14.46
C LEU A 76 19.63 -23.23 14.53
N THR A 77 19.16 -22.17 13.85
CA THR A 77 17.72 -21.87 13.79
C THR A 77 16.94 -22.99 13.11
N MET A 78 17.56 -23.72 12.16
CA MET A 78 16.96 -24.88 11.49
C MET A 78 17.01 -26.19 12.30
N ALA A 79 17.54 -26.20 13.50
CA ALA A 79 17.53 -27.41 14.32
C ALA A 79 16.07 -27.70 14.75
N PHE A 80 15.62 -28.96 14.61
CA PHE A 80 14.22 -29.33 14.90
C PHE A 80 13.80 -28.99 16.33
N LYS A 81 14.73 -29.02 17.28
CA LYS A 81 14.44 -28.57 18.65
C LYS A 81 14.16 -27.07 18.69
N THR A 82 14.93 -26.25 18.00
CA THR A 82 14.76 -24.78 17.94
C THR A 82 13.43 -24.45 17.30
N GLU A 83 13.12 -25.02 16.13
CA GLU A 83 11.84 -24.84 15.44
C GLU A 83 10.65 -25.23 16.33
N ALA A 84 10.75 -26.35 17.04
CA ALA A 84 9.70 -26.79 17.97
C ALA A 84 9.53 -25.83 19.16
N ASP A 85 10.62 -25.28 19.70
CA ASP A 85 10.57 -24.33 20.81
C ASP A 85 9.96 -22.98 20.38
N GLU A 86 10.25 -22.53 19.16
CA GLU A 86 9.61 -21.34 18.56
C GLU A 86 8.10 -21.52 18.40
N ILE A 87 7.65 -22.67 17.87
CA ILE A 87 6.21 -22.98 17.74
C ILE A 87 5.52 -22.99 19.12
N ARG A 88 6.17 -23.56 20.13
CA ARG A 88 5.64 -23.57 21.50
C ARG A 88 5.56 -22.14 22.08
N ALA A 89 6.55 -21.30 21.80
CA ALA A 89 6.55 -19.91 22.23
C ALA A 89 5.40 -19.12 21.58
N VAL A 90 5.19 -19.29 20.28
CA VAL A 90 4.05 -18.69 19.54
C VAL A 90 2.72 -19.19 20.13
N GLY A 91 2.60 -20.48 20.42
CA GLY A 91 1.42 -21.04 21.07
C GLY A 91 1.08 -20.35 22.40
N LYS A 92 2.09 -20.11 23.25
CA LYS A 92 1.89 -19.38 24.52
C LYS A 92 1.45 -17.93 24.32
N ILE A 93 1.91 -17.26 23.25
CA ILE A 93 1.48 -15.90 22.89
C ILE A 93 0.03 -15.92 22.44
N LEU A 94 -0.36 -16.90 21.62
CA LEU A 94 -1.73 -17.10 21.17
C LEU A 94 -2.68 -17.37 22.35
N GLU A 95 -2.32 -18.24 23.28
CA GLU A 95 -3.10 -18.55 24.49
C GLU A 95 -3.37 -17.31 25.35
N LYS A 96 -2.44 -16.34 25.35
CA LYS A 96 -2.60 -15.05 26.05
C LYS A 96 -3.43 -14.03 25.27
N GLY A 97 -3.89 -14.34 24.06
CA GLY A 97 -4.69 -13.45 23.23
C GLY A 97 -3.92 -12.31 22.55
N TYR A 98 -2.59 -12.35 22.53
CA TYR A 98 -1.77 -11.33 21.87
C TYR A 98 -1.58 -11.58 20.36
N LEU A 99 -1.87 -12.78 19.89
CA LEU A 99 -1.84 -13.13 18.48
C LEU A 99 -3.27 -13.28 17.94
N TYR A 100 -3.58 -12.57 16.88
CA TYR A 100 -4.86 -12.65 16.19
C TYR A 100 -4.65 -12.58 14.67
N GLN A 101 -5.61 -13.07 13.91
CA GLN A 101 -5.62 -12.97 12.47
C GLN A 101 -6.40 -11.72 12.03
N GLY A 102 -5.85 -10.98 11.09
CA GLY A 102 -6.51 -9.80 10.52
C GLY A 102 -5.85 -9.38 9.23
N LEU A 103 -6.59 -8.63 8.40
CA LEU A 103 -6.06 -8.04 7.17
C LEU A 103 -5.33 -6.72 7.49
N LYS A 104 -4.19 -6.51 6.85
CA LYS A 104 -3.44 -5.25 6.90
C LYS A 104 -2.70 -5.04 5.58
N PRO A 105 -2.70 -3.84 5.00
CA PRO A 105 -1.86 -3.57 3.83
C PRO A 105 -0.38 -3.63 4.20
N VAL A 106 0.36 -4.37 3.41
CA VAL A 106 1.82 -4.57 3.55
C VAL A 106 2.51 -4.27 2.22
N ASN A 107 3.81 -4.01 2.27
CA ASN A 107 4.65 -4.00 1.08
C ASN A 107 4.63 -5.39 0.45
N TRP A 108 4.17 -5.52 -0.78
CA TRP A 108 4.03 -6.79 -1.47
C TRP A 108 4.81 -6.80 -2.77
N CYS A 109 5.73 -7.74 -2.90
CA CYS A 109 6.47 -7.97 -4.14
C CYS A 109 5.79 -9.06 -4.97
N LEU A 110 5.40 -8.71 -6.19
CA LEU A 110 4.71 -9.62 -7.12
C LEU A 110 5.64 -10.75 -7.60
N ASP A 111 6.94 -10.47 -7.73
CA ASP A 111 7.94 -11.45 -8.16
C ASP A 111 8.36 -12.40 -7.04
N CYS A 112 8.40 -11.92 -5.80
CA CYS A 112 8.63 -12.78 -4.63
C CYS A 112 7.39 -13.60 -4.28
N GLY A 113 6.17 -13.10 -4.59
CA GLY A 113 4.92 -13.66 -4.09
C GLY A 113 4.82 -13.56 -2.56
N SER A 114 5.41 -12.52 -1.96
CA SER A 114 5.47 -12.36 -0.49
C SER A 114 5.51 -10.91 -0.04
N ALA A 115 5.19 -10.70 1.23
CA ALA A 115 5.39 -9.43 1.91
C ALA A 115 6.88 -9.10 2.07
N LEU A 116 7.21 -7.82 2.11
CA LEU A 116 8.55 -7.30 2.38
C LEU A 116 8.54 -6.49 3.68
N ALA A 117 9.59 -6.63 4.46
CA ALA A 117 9.88 -5.72 5.55
C ALA A 117 10.28 -4.34 4.99
N GLU A 118 10.14 -3.29 5.78
CA GLU A 118 10.49 -1.92 5.35
C GLU A 118 11.96 -1.81 4.91
N ALA A 119 12.88 -2.50 5.60
CA ALA A 119 14.29 -2.54 5.26
C ALA A 119 14.61 -3.28 3.94
N GLU A 120 13.63 -3.97 3.36
CA GLU A 120 13.74 -4.69 2.09
C GLU A 120 13.15 -3.90 0.91
N VAL A 121 12.71 -2.66 1.18
CA VAL A 121 12.19 -1.75 0.17
C VAL A 121 13.25 -0.72 -0.19
N GLU A 122 13.55 -0.61 -1.45
CA GLU A 122 14.39 0.43 -2.03
C GLU A 122 13.52 1.41 -2.83
N TYR A 123 14.01 2.62 -3.04
CA TYR A 123 13.27 3.64 -3.78
C TYR A 123 14.02 3.98 -5.05
N GLU A 124 13.32 3.87 -6.18
CA GLU A 124 13.84 4.22 -7.50
C GLU A 124 12.86 5.16 -8.22
N ASP A 125 13.40 5.97 -9.14
CA ASP A 125 12.56 6.84 -9.95
C ASP A 125 11.72 6.04 -10.95
N LYS A 126 10.41 6.26 -10.92
CA LYS A 126 9.45 5.64 -11.84
C LYS A 126 8.55 6.72 -12.45
N THR A 127 8.21 6.52 -13.72
CA THR A 127 7.17 7.31 -14.39
C THR A 127 5.83 6.62 -14.21
N SER A 128 4.88 7.31 -13.58
CA SER A 128 3.53 6.83 -13.34
C SER A 128 2.48 7.78 -13.94
N PRO A 129 1.28 7.27 -14.28
CA PRO A 129 0.15 8.16 -14.55
C PRO A 129 -0.21 8.90 -13.26
N ALA A 130 -0.50 10.20 -13.38
CA ALA A 130 -1.09 11.01 -12.33
C ALA A 130 -2.42 11.55 -12.88
N ILE A 131 -3.51 11.34 -12.14
CA ILE A 131 -4.85 11.70 -12.59
C ILE A 131 -5.63 12.45 -11.53
N ASP A 132 -6.45 13.40 -11.99
CA ASP A 132 -7.46 14.08 -11.18
C ASP A 132 -8.83 13.53 -11.56
N VAL A 133 -9.56 13.00 -10.57
CA VAL A 133 -10.84 12.31 -10.77
C VAL A 133 -11.96 13.00 -10.00
N ALA A 134 -13.03 13.29 -10.69
CA ALA A 134 -14.24 13.86 -10.12
C ALA A 134 -15.17 12.75 -9.59
N PHE A 135 -15.49 12.80 -8.30
CA PHE A 135 -16.47 11.94 -7.65
C PHE A 135 -17.78 12.71 -7.50
N PRO A 136 -18.86 12.34 -8.22
CA PRO A 136 -20.13 13.04 -8.15
C PRO A 136 -20.71 12.99 -6.75
N VAL A 137 -21.19 14.12 -6.24
CA VAL A 137 -21.95 14.15 -4.99
C VAL A 137 -23.29 13.47 -5.22
N HIS A 138 -23.67 12.58 -4.30
CA HIS A 138 -24.94 11.86 -4.38
C HIS A 138 -26.11 12.86 -4.26
N GLU A 139 -27.14 12.70 -5.11
CA GLU A 139 -28.24 13.65 -5.22
C GLU A 139 -28.97 13.91 -3.89
N ASN A 140 -29.15 12.86 -3.08
CA ASN A 140 -29.74 12.94 -1.76
C ASN A 140 -28.92 13.72 -0.73
N HIS A 141 -27.63 14.01 -1.06
CA HIS A 141 -26.73 14.78 -0.22
C HIS A 141 -26.43 16.19 -0.75
N ALA A 142 -27.07 16.60 -1.85
CA ALA A 142 -26.87 17.91 -2.45
C ALA A 142 -27.29 19.04 -1.48
N GLU A 143 -28.38 18.87 -0.74
CA GLU A 143 -28.83 19.87 0.27
C GLU A 143 -27.85 19.92 1.46
N LYS A 144 -27.35 18.76 1.93
CA LYS A 144 -26.36 18.70 3.01
C LYS A 144 -25.07 19.41 2.58
N LEU A 145 -24.63 19.19 1.34
CA LEU A 145 -23.47 19.89 0.77
C LEU A 145 -23.70 21.39 0.68
N ALA A 146 -24.81 21.82 0.09
CA ALA A 146 -25.14 23.24 -0.01
C ALA A 146 -25.12 23.94 1.35
N LYS A 147 -25.70 23.31 2.37
CA LYS A 147 -25.70 23.82 3.74
C LYS A 147 -24.29 23.91 4.34
N ALA A 148 -23.42 22.92 4.07
CA ALA A 148 -22.03 22.94 4.53
C ALA A 148 -21.27 24.16 4.00
N PHE A 149 -21.54 24.57 2.76
CA PHE A 149 -20.95 25.74 2.13
C PHE A 149 -21.75 27.05 2.34
N GLY A 150 -22.75 27.05 3.22
CA GLY A 150 -23.57 28.24 3.51
C GLY A 150 -24.55 28.63 2.41
N LEU A 151 -24.87 27.71 1.51
CA LEU A 151 -25.77 27.92 0.37
C LEU A 151 -27.17 27.36 0.67
N THR A 152 -28.20 27.93 0.01
CA THR A 152 -29.56 27.40 0.08
C THR A 152 -29.76 26.18 -0.83
N HIS A 153 -29.11 26.16 -1.97
CA HIS A 153 -29.14 25.05 -2.94
C HIS A 153 -27.91 25.10 -3.86
N LEU A 154 -27.59 23.98 -4.50
CA LEU A 154 -26.59 23.91 -5.57
C LEU A 154 -27.23 24.27 -6.90
N ARG A 155 -26.53 24.97 -7.77
CA ARG A 155 -27.02 25.35 -9.12
C ARG A 155 -26.89 24.21 -10.14
N GLY A 156 -26.10 23.19 -9.84
CA GLY A 156 -25.82 22.06 -10.73
C GLY A 156 -25.11 20.92 -10.02
N PRO A 157 -24.58 19.95 -10.76
CA PRO A 157 -23.85 18.83 -10.17
C PRO A 157 -22.58 19.33 -9.47
N ALA A 158 -22.26 18.71 -8.32
CA ALA A 158 -21.04 18.98 -7.56
C ALA A 158 -20.17 17.72 -7.47
N PHE A 159 -18.86 17.92 -7.38
CA PHE A 159 -17.87 16.86 -7.40
C PHE A 159 -16.81 17.07 -6.32
N ALA A 160 -16.50 16.03 -5.57
CA ALA A 160 -15.25 15.94 -4.82
C ALA A 160 -14.14 15.50 -5.77
N VAL A 161 -13.01 16.20 -5.78
CA VAL A 161 -11.93 15.90 -6.73
C VAL A 161 -10.73 15.32 -6.00
N ILE A 162 -10.30 14.11 -6.39
CA ILE A 162 -9.11 13.47 -5.86
C ILE A 162 -7.98 13.50 -6.88
N TRP A 163 -6.76 13.37 -6.40
CA TRP A 163 -5.57 13.16 -7.21
C TRP A 163 -4.88 11.86 -6.82
N THR A 164 -4.46 11.05 -7.80
CA THR A 164 -3.76 9.79 -7.54
C THR A 164 -2.73 9.45 -8.62
N THR A 165 -1.66 8.78 -8.22
CA THR A 165 -0.65 8.19 -9.13
C THR A 165 -0.85 6.69 -9.34
N THR A 166 -1.86 6.10 -8.69
CA THR A 166 -2.19 4.67 -8.74
C THR A 166 -3.64 4.45 -9.16
N PRO A 167 -4.03 4.76 -10.43
CA PRO A 167 -5.41 4.61 -10.88
C PRO A 167 -5.99 3.22 -10.67
N TRP A 168 -5.15 2.18 -10.71
CA TRP A 168 -5.53 0.79 -10.49
C TRP A 168 -6.12 0.52 -9.08
N THR A 169 -5.94 1.42 -8.10
CA THR A 169 -6.55 1.27 -6.76
C THR A 169 -7.99 1.78 -6.68
N LEU A 170 -8.45 2.56 -7.67
CA LEU A 170 -9.82 3.09 -7.69
C LEU A 170 -10.92 2.01 -7.62
N PRO A 171 -10.78 0.82 -8.23
CA PRO A 171 -11.76 -0.26 -8.02
C PRO A 171 -11.94 -0.68 -6.56
N ALA A 172 -10.94 -0.44 -5.71
CA ALA A 172 -10.98 -0.73 -4.27
C ALA A 172 -11.29 0.50 -3.41
N ASN A 173 -11.68 1.63 -4.01
CA ASN A 173 -12.02 2.85 -3.28
C ASN A 173 -13.22 2.63 -2.36
N GLU A 174 -13.14 3.05 -1.11
CA GLU A 174 -14.23 2.95 -0.10
C GLU A 174 -14.65 4.31 0.46
N ALA A 175 -13.82 5.36 0.27
CA ALA A 175 -14.10 6.71 0.74
C ALA A 175 -13.24 7.75 0.02
N VAL A 176 -13.54 9.01 0.27
CA VAL A 176 -12.67 10.16 -0.04
C VAL A 176 -12.33 10.86 1.28
N SER A 177 -11.03 10.92 1.61
CA SER A 177 -10.54 11.58 2.83
C SER A 177 -10.30 13.07 2.62
N VAL A 178 -10.72 13.88 3.58
CA VAL A 178 -10.45 15.32 3.69
C VAL A 178 -9.79 15.64 5.02
N HIS A 179 -8.99 16.69 5.09
CA HIS A 179 -8.46 17.15 6.38
C HIS A 179 -9.51 17.94 7.14
N PRO A 180 -9.85 17.61 8.40
CA PRO A 180 -10.96 18.26 9.11
C PRO A 180 -10.78 19.76 9.29
N GLU A 181 -9.53 20.24 9.42
CA GLU A 181 -9.22 21.64 9.71
C GLU A 181 -8.87 22.48 8.48
N PHE A 182 -8.70 21.87 7.29
CA PHE A 182 -8.45 22.63 6.07
C PHE A 182 -9.71 23.34 5.61
N ASP A 183 -9.53 24.46 4.95
CA ASP A 183 -10.60 25.17 4.25
C ASP A 183 -10.77 24.56 2.86
N TYR A 184 -12.01 24.27 2.51
CA TYR A 184 -12.39 23.76 1.19
C TYR A 184 -13.33 24.75 0.52
N ASP A 185 -13.06 25.02 -0.74
CA ASP A 185 -13.88 25.88 -1.58
C ASP A 185 -14.79 25.05 -2.47
N LEU A 186 -16.02 25.48 -2.63
CA LEU A 186 -16.93 25.04 -3.68
C LEU A 186 -16.84 26.05 -4.83
N ILE A 187 -16.35 25.60 -5.97
CA ILE A 187 -16.01 26.44 -7.12
C ILE A 187 -16.90 26.07 -8.29
N GLU A 188 -17.80 26.97 -8.69
CA GLU A 188 -18.59 26.79 -9.91
C GLU A 188 -17.67 26.91 -11.14
N THR A 189 -17.75 25.94 -12.04
CA THR A 189 -16.96 25.86 -13.27
C THR A 189 -17.84 25.37 -14.43
N PRO A 190 -17.40 25.50 -15.69
CA PRO A 190 -18.11 24.90 -16.83
C PRO A 190 -18.28 23.38 -16.75
N LYS A 191 -17.50 22.71 -15.90
CA LYS A 191 -17.58 21.25 -15.66
C LYS A 191 -18.47 20.87 -14.48
N GLY A 192 -19.11 21.83 -13.81
CA GLY A 192 -19.88 21.68 -12.58
C GLY A 192 -19.15 22.29 -11.38
N ALA A 193 -19.72 22.17 -10.19
CA ALA A 193 -19.12 22.71 -8.98
C ALA A 193 -18.07 21.74 -8.42
N LEU A 194 -16.83 22.19 -8.28
CA LEU A 194 -15.70 21.39 -7.79
C LEU A 194 -15.41 21.73 -6.33
N ILE A 195 -15.25 20.72 -5.49
CA ILE A 195 -14.75 20.85 -4.12
C ILE A 195 -13.22 20.68 -4.17
N LEU A 196 -12.48 21.69 -3.73
CA LEU A 196 -11.02 21.70 -3.70
C LEU A 196 -10.52 22.33 -2.39
N ALA A 197 -9.39 21.91 -1.88
CA ALA A 197 -8.76 22.63 -0.77
C ALA A 197 -8.39 24.04 -1.21
N HIS A 198 -8.69 25.04 -0.38
CA HIS A 198 -8.51 26.46 -0.68
C HIS A 198 -7.10 26.77 -1.20
N GLU A 199 -6.07 26.27 -0.50
CA GLU A 199 -4.65 26.48 -0.85
C GLU A 199 -4.24 25.90 -2.20
N LEU A 200 -4.96 24.87 -2.68
CA LEU A 200 -4.64 24.14 -3.93
C LEU A 200 -5.59 24.53 -5.08
N ALA A 201 -6.65 25.26 -4.82
CA ALA A 201 -7.73 25.53 -5.78
C ALA A 201 -7.22 26.20 -7.07
N GLU A 202 -6.42 27.26 -6.96
CA GLU A 202 -5.86 27.98 -8.13
C GLU A 202 -4.98 27.06 -9.00
N ALA A 203 -4.09 26.28 -8.37
CA ALA A 203 -3.24 25.36 -9.09
C ALA A 203 -4.02 24.24 -9.79
N CYS A 204 -5.11 23.76 -9.16
CA CYS A 204 -6.02 22.78 -9.73
C CYS A 204 -6.76 23.32 -10.94
N LEU A 205 -7.40 24.48 -10.82
CA LEU A 205 -8.13 25.11 -11.94
C LEU A 205 -7.23 25.34 -13.13
N LYS A 206 -6.02 25.88 -12.91
CA LYS A 206 -5.03 26.06 -13.97
C LYS A 206 -4.65 24.73 -14.64
N ARG A 207 -4.47 23.65 -13.83
CA ARG A 207 -4.16 22.31 -14.33
C ARG A 207 -5.29 21.73 -15.18
N TYR A 208 -6.55 22.08 -14.87
CA TYR A 208 -7.74 21.65 -15.62
C TYR A 208 -8.03 22.51 -16.86
N GLY A 209 -7.23 23.57 -17.09
CA GLY A 209 -7.43 24.51 -18.18
C GLY A 209 -8.68 25.40 -17.99
N ILE A 210 -9.07 25.67 -16.74
CA ILE A 210 -10.18 26.55 -16.36
C ILE A 210 -9.58 27.92 -16.03
N GLU A 211 -9.97 28.92 -16.81
CA GLU A 211 -9.53 30.29 -16.59
C GLU A 211 -10.11 30.86 -15.29
N GLN A 212 -9.40 31.80 -14.67
CA GLN A 212 -9.84 32.40 -13.40
C GLN A 212 -11.20 33.11 -13.51
N SER A 213 -11.55 33.58 -14.71
CA SER A 213 -12.86 34.17 -15.02
C SER A 213 -13.99 33.14 -15.14
N GLU A 214 -13.67 31.88 -15.32
CA GLU A 214 -14.61 30.76 -15.47
C GLU A 214 -14.84 30.00 -14.18
N GLY A 215 -14.03 30.26 -13.13
CA GLY A 215 -14.11 29.62 -11.81
C GLY A 215 -14.56 30.61 -10.75
N ALA A 216 -15.76 30.44 -10.18
CA ALA A 216 -16.29 31.28 -9.11
C ALA A 216 -16.40 30.52 -7.80
N VAL A 217 -15.69 30.94 -6.76
CA VAL A 217 -15.89 30.44 -5.40
C VAL A 217 -17.25 30.90 -4.91
N VAL A 218 -18.16 29.95 -4.65
CA VAL A 218 -19.55 30.24 -4.22
C VAL A 218 -19.75 29.96 -2.73
N GLY A 219 -18.81 29.28 -2.07
CA GLY A 219 -18.82 29.04 -0.63
C GLY A 219 -17.55 28.37 -0.18
N SER A 220 -17.24 28.49 1.10
CA SER A 220 -16.10 27.83 1.74
C SER A 220 -16.54 27.21 3.07
N CYS A 221 -15.93 26.08 3.43
CA CYS A 221 -16.18 25.44 4.71
C CYS A 221 -14.94 24.66 5.21
N LYS A 222 -14.94 24.32 6.49
CA LYS A 222 -13.93 23.38 7.03
C LYS A 222 -14.24 21.95 6.55
N GLY A 223 -13.19 21.15 6.34
CA GLY A 223 -13.34 19.75 5.93
C GLY A 223 -14.22 18.94 6.88
N ALA A 224 -14.22 19.25 8.18
CA ALA A 224 -15.13 18.65 9.14
C ALA A 224 -16.62 18.78 8.78
N ALA A 225 -17.03 19.84 8.07
CA ALA A 225 -18.41 20.03 7.62
C ALA A 225 -18.79 19.13 6.44
N LEU A 226 -17.80 18.54 5.76
CA LEU A 226 -17.99 17.61 4.64
C LEU A 226 -18.13 16.16 5.09
N ASP A 227 -17.87 15.86 6.37
CA ASP A 227 -17.90 14.50 6.90
C ASP A 227 -19.25 13.80 6.65
N GLN A 228 -19.19 12.55 6.19
CA GLN A 228 -20.37 11.73 5.86
C GLN A 228 -21.28 12.33 4.76
N ILE A 229 -20.74 13.16 3.87
CA ILE A 229 -21.42 13.47 2.60
C ILE A 229 -21.15 12.30 1.66
N LEU A 230 -22.21 11.74 1.06
CA LEU A 230 -22.11 10.64 0.12
C LEU A 230 -21.75 11.12 -1.28
N LEU A 231 -20.87 10.39 -1.90
CA LEU A 231 -20.45 10.52 -3.29
C LEU A 231 -20.82 9.23 -4.02
N ARG A 232 -21.07 9.32 -5.31
CA ARG A 232 -21.13 8.14 -6.17
C ARG A 232 -19.72 7.72 -6.56
N HIS A 233 -19.44 6.43 -6.44
CA HIS A 233 -18.18 5.88 -7.00
C HIS A 233 -18.13 6.16 -8.52
N PRO A 234 -16.98 6.59 -9.08
CA PRO A 234 -16.93 7.09 -10.46
C PRO A 234 -17.30 6.05 -11.53
N PHE A 235 -17.23 4.77 -11.25
CA PHE A 235 -17.57 3.72 -12.24
C PHE A 235 -18.18 2.44 -11.63
N GLN A 236 -18.30 2.31 -10.33
CA GLN A 236 -19.00 1.18 -9.70
C GLN A 236 -20.36 1.63 -9.16
N ALA A 237 -21.34 0.72 -9.15
CA ALA A 237 -22.70 1.00 -8.67
C ALA A 237 -22.75 0.97 -7.13
N ARG A 238 -22.00 1.85 -6.48
CA ARG A 238 -22.00 2.03 -5.02
C ARG A 238 -21.71 3.48 -4.64
N ASP A 239 -22.11 3.83 -3.43
CA ASP A 239 -21.81 5.12 -2.83
C ASP A 239 -20.60 4.98 -1.91
N VAL A 240 -19.83 6.07 -1.78
CA VAL A 240 -18.69 6.21 -0.89
C VAL A 240 -18.81 7.51 -0.11
N ALA A 241 -18.38 7.53 1.14
CA ALA A 241 -18.51 8.72 1.97
C ALA A 241 -17.25 9.61 1.90
N ILE A 242 -17.43 10.92 2.06
CA ILE A 242 -16.35 11.80 2.49
C ILE A 242 -16.10 11.50 3.98
N ILE A 243 -14.84 11.34 4.37
CA ILE A 243 -14.41 11.07 5.73
C ILE A 243 -13.27 12.00 6.15
N CYS A 244 -13.10 12.22 7.45
CA CYS A 244 -12.02 13.04 7.96
C CYS A 244 -10.76 12.24 8.28
N GLY A 245 -9.61 12.67 7.72
CA GLY A 245 -8.30 12.05 7.95
C GLY A 245 -7.18 13.09 8.06
N THR A 246 -6.37 13.00 9.11
CA THR A 246 -5.27 13.94 9.35
C THR A 246 -4.02 13.66 8.49
N HIS A 247 -4.02 12.57 7.72
CA HIS A 247 -2.98 12.24 6.74
C HIS A 247 -3.09 13.04 5.43
N VAL A 248 -4.22 13.71 5.21
CA VAL A 248 -4.40 14.58 4.03
C VAL A 248 -3.53 15.82 4.18
N THR A 249 -2.76 16.14 3.13
CA THR A 249 -1.86 17.30 3.09
C THR A 249 -2.29 18.32 2.05
N SER A 250 -1.77 19.54 2.15
CA SER A 250 -1.97 20.63 1.18
C SER A 250 -0.72 20.89 0.31
N GLU A 251 0.25 19.95 0.29
CA GLU A 251 1.49 20.14 -0.48
C GLU A 251 1.32 19.82 -1.97
N ALA A 252 0.41 18.91 -2.31
CA ALA A 252 0.15 18.49 -3.69
C ALA A 252 -1.27 17.95 -3.86
N GLY A 253 -1.69 17.78 -5.12
CA GLY A 253 -2.99 17.19 -5.46
C GLY A 253 -4.12 18.18 -5.37
N THR A 254 -5.19 17.83 -4.65
CA THR A 254 -6.45 18.57 -4.54
C THR A 254 -6.86 18.87 -3.09
N GLY A 255 -6.07 18.36 -2.11
CA GLY A 255 -6.43 18.35 -0.70
C GLY A 255 -7.49 17.32 -0.35
N GLN A 256 -7.76 16.38 -1.25
CA GLN A 256 -8.64 15.24 -1.04
C GLN A 256 -7.95 13.96 -1.50
N VAL A 257 -8.05 12.91 -0.72
CA VAL A 257 -7.36 11.64 -0.97
C VAL A 257 -8.39 10.54 -1.17
N HIS A 258 -8.28 9.85 -2.30
CA HIS A 258 -8.97 8.60 -2.54
C HIS A 258 -8.50 7.56 -1.50
N THR A 259 -9.43 6.91 -0.82
CA THR A 259 -9.16 6.01 0.29
C THR A 259 -9.51 4.58 -0.08
N ALA A 260 -8.49 3.71 -0.14
CA ALA A 260 -8.62 2.29 -0.38
C ALA A 260 -7.92 1.50 0.74
N PRO A 261 -8.63 1.07 1.81
CA PRO A 261 -8.04 0.47 3.00
C PRO A 261 -7.18 -0.78 2.74
N ALA A 262 -7.37 -1.45 1.60
CA ALA A 262 -6.55 -2.59 1.20
C ALA A 262 -5.21 -2.21 0.56
N HIS A 263 -5.01 -0.95 0.14
CA HIS A 263 -3.90 -0.53 -0.71
C HIS A 263 -3.11 0.67 -0.17
N GLY A 264 -3.37 1.10 1.05
CA GLY A 264 -2.64 2.17 1.72
C GLY A 264 -2.67 2.02 3.24
N VAL A 265 -1.55 2.28 3.91
CA VAL A 265 -1.46 2.15 5.38
C VAL A 265 -2.32 3.23 6.06
N ASP A 266 -2.22 4.48 5.60
CA ASP A 266 -3.03 5.58 6.13
C ASP A 266 -4.51 5.38 5.83
N ASP A 267 -4.84 4.87 4.63
CA ASP A 267 -6.20 4.51 4.23
C ASP A 267 -6.78 3.42 5.14
N TYR A 268 -5.97 2.43 5.49
CA TYR A 268 -6.37 1.37 6.42
C TYR A 268 -6.63 1.93 7.83
N VAL A 269 -5.75 2.80 8.33
CA VAL A 269 -5.89 3.39 9.67
C VAL A 269 -7.15 4.25 9.76
N VAL A 270 -7.37 5.14 8.79
CA VAL A 270 -8.59 5.96 8.77
C VAL A 270 -9.83 5.13 8.48
N GLY A 271 -9.74 4.17 7.55
CA GLY A 271 -10.83 3.26 7.21
C GLY A 271 -11.30 2.43 8.40
N LYS A 272 -10.38 1.91 9.21
CA LYS A 272 -10.70 1.18 10.43
C LYS A 272 -11.46 2.05 11.44
N ARG A 273 -11.11 3.34 11.57
CA ARG A 273 -11.81 4.31 12.43
C ARG A 273 -13.27 4.51 12.01
N TYR A 274 -13.52 4.51 10.70
CA TYR A 274 -14.86 4.67 10.12
C TYR A 274 -15.59 3.34 9.86
N GLY A 275 -14.98 2.19 10.19
CA GLY A 275 -15.57 0.87 9.97
C GLY A 275 -15.65 0.47 8.49
N LEU A 276 -14.80 1.03 7.64
CA LEU A 276 -14.76 0.71 6.21
C LEU A 276 -14.25 -0.72 5.99
N PRO A 277 -14.74 -1.43 4.96
CA PRO A 277 -14.25 -2.75 4.62
C PRO A 277 -12.82 -2.68 4.05
N VAL A 278 -12.04 -3.71 4.31
CA VAL A 278 -10.73 -3.91 3.68
C VAL A 278 -10.94 -4.79 2.43
N ASN A 279 -11.44 -4.16 1.38
CA ASN A 279 -11.76 -4.83 0.12
C ASN A 279 -10.53 -4.88 -0.79
N ASN A 280 -9.94 -6.07 -0.95
CA ASN A 280 -8.76 -6.29 -1.77
C ASN A 280 -9.11 -7.07 -3.06
N PRO A 281 -9.26 -6.40 -4.21
CA PRO A 281 -9.57 -7.07 -5.48
C PRO A 281 -8.33 -7.63 -6.20
N VAL A 282 -7.12 -7.55 -5.61
CA VAL A 282 -5.85 -7.93 -6.26
C VAL A 282 -5.25 -9.17 -5.61
N GLY A 283 -4.97 -10.18 -6.41
CA GLY A 283 -4.34 -11.43 -5.99
C GLY A 283 -2.84 -11.31 -5.68
N ASP A 284 -2.25 -12.41 -5.23
CA ASP A 284 -0.82 -12.50 -4.87
C ASP A 284 0.11 -12.24 -6.06
N ASP A 285 -0.36 -12.55 -7.27
CA ASP A 285 0.33 -12.34 -8.53
C ASP A 285 0.14 -10.93 -9.12
N GLY A 286 -0.52 -10.02 -8.38
CA GLY A 286 -0.79 -8.65 -8.81
C GLY A 286 -1.87 -8.53 -9.88
N LYS A 287 -2.66 -9.57 -10.11
CA LYS A 287 -3.79 -9.53 -11.03
C LYS A 287 -5.10 -9.34 -10.30
N PHE A 288 -6.02 -8.66 -10.96
CA PHE A 288 -7.37 -8.52 -10.45
C PHE A 288 -8.08 -9.88 -10.39
N LEU A 289 -8.77 -10.13 -9.27
CA LEU A 289 -9.52 -11.36 -9.02
C LEU A 289 -10.72 -11.48 -9.97
N GLY A 290 -11.15 -12.72 -10.23
CA GLY A 290 -12.24 -13.03 -11.17
C GLY A 290 -13.61 -12.44 -10.79
N ASN A 291 -13.80 -12.05 -9.54
CA ASN A 291 -15.01 -11.38 -9.03
C ASN A 291 -14.93 -9.85 -9.08
N THR A 292 -13.85 -9.27 -9.59
CA THR A 292 -13.72 -7.82 -9.74
C THR A 292 -14.72 -7.34 -10.80
N PRO A 293 -15.56 -6.33 -10.48
CA PRO A 293 -16.53 -5.81 -11.44
C PRO A 293 -15.85 -5.30 -12.72
N ALA A 294 -16.44 -5.66 -13.87
CA ALA A 294 -16.00 -5.15 -15.16
C ALA A 294 -16.24 -3.64 -15.29
N LEU A 295 -15.42 -3.00 -16.09
CA LEU A 295 -15.64 -1.63 -16.57
C LEU A 295 -16.49 -1.64 -17.84
N SER A 296 -17.09 -0.51 -18.21
CA SER A 296 -17.82 -0.40 -19.47
C SER A 296 -16.90 -0.57 -20.70
N VAL A 297 -15.61 -0.27 -20.51
CA VAL A 297 -14.57 -0.35 -21.56
C VAL A 297 -13.83 -1.70 -21.58
N GLY A 298 -14.07 -2.59 -20.63
CA GLY A 298 -13.47 -3.93 -20.62
C GLY A 298 -13.31 -4.55 -19.23
N GLU A 299 -12.82 -5.79 -19.23
CA GLU A 299 -12.63 -6.59 -18.04
C GLU A 299 -11.34 -6.22 -17.29
N LEU A 300 -11.44 -6.05 -15.96
CA LEU A 300 -10.29 -5.95 -15.07
C LEU A 300 -9.79 -7.33 -14.63
N ALA A 301 -10.69 -8.29 -14.44
CA ALA A 301 -10.36 -9.64 -14.00
C ALA A 301 -9.22 -10.27 -14.83
N GLY A 302 -8.20 -10.79 -14.15
CA GLY A 302 -7.00 -11.37 -14.77
C GLY A 302 -5.97 -10.39 -15.34
N LYS A 303 -6.26 -9.07 -15.36
CA LYS A 303 -5.29 -8.05 -15.74
C LYS A 303 -4.36 -7.74 -14.57
N THR A 304 -3.09 -7.46 -14.88
CA THR A 304 -2.18 -6.95 -13.86
C THR A 304 -2.59 -5.53 -13.44
N VAL A 305 -2.18 -5.10 -12.25
CA VAL A 305 -2.43 -3.72 -11.77
C VAL A 305 -1.86 -2.66 -12.74
N TRP A 306 -0.79 -2.99 -13.45
CA TRP A 306 -0.17 -2.10 -14.44
C TRP A 306 -1.01 -2.02 -15.73
N ASP A 307 -1.53 -3.14 -16.21
CA ASP A 307 -2.40 -3.21 -17.41
C ASP A 307 -3.80 -2.63 -17.15
N ALA A 308 -4.22 -2.56 -15.91
CA ALA A 308 -5.49 -1.97 -15.51
C ALA A 308 -5.50 -0.43 -15.60
N ASN A 309 -4.34 0.23 -15.42
CA ASN A 309 -4.28 1.69 -15.46
C ASN A 309 -4.90 2.31 -16.73
N PRO A 310 -4.53 1.88 -17.96
CA PRO A 310 -5.15 2.42 -19.18
C PRO A 310 -6.66 2.21 -19.24
N LEU A 311 -7.16 1.06 -18.78
CA LEU A 311 -8.60 0.76 -18.78
C LEU A 311 -9.35 1.66 -17.80
N VAL A 312 -8.81 1.89 -16.61
CA VAL A 312 -9.41 2.79 -15.63
C VAL A 312 -9.45 4.24 -16.17
N LEU A 313 -8.38 4.70 -16.83
CA LEU A 313 -8.37 6.02 -17.46
C LEU A 313 -9.46 6.13 -18.54
N GLN A 314 -9.54 5.15 -19.44
CA GLN A 314 -10.55 5.11 -20.51
C GLN A 314 -11.99 5.11 -19.95
N GLU A 315 -12.23 4.37 -18.86
CA GLU A 315 -13.55 4.37 -18.20
C GLU A 315 -13.90 5.75 -17.64
N LEU A 316 -12.95 6.40 -16.98
CA LEU A 316 -13.13 7.75 -16.42
C LEU A 316 -13.35 8.80 -17.52
N GLU A 317 -12.61 8.70 -18.63
CA GLU A 317 -12.82 9.56 -19.82
C GLU A 317 -14.20 9.36 -20.43
N ALA A 318 -14.61 8.10 -20.63
CA ALA A 318 -15.91 7.77 -21.19
C ALA A 318 -17.09 8.31 -20.36
N LYS A 319 -16.89 8.41 -19.04
CA LYS A 319 -17.87 8.97 -18.10
C LYS A 319 -17.74 10.48 -17.87
N GLY A 320 -16.73 11.12 -18.47
CA GLY A 320 -16.47 12.55 -18.28
C GLY A 320 -16.00 12.93 -16.86
N LEU A 321 -15.44 11.96 -16.12
CA LEU A 321 -15.00 12.12 -14.73
C LEU A 321 -13.47 12.25 -14.58
N LEU A 322 -12.72 12.12 -15.66
CA LEU A 322 -11.30 12.44 -15.72
C LEU A 322 -11.12 13.94 -16.01
N LEU A 323 -10.72 14.72 -15.00
CA LEU A 323 -10.48 16.16 -15.17
C LEU A 323 -9.13 16.44 -15.82
N LYS A 324 -8.10 15.68 -15.43
CA LYS A 324 -6.75 15.77 -15.97
C LYS A 324 -6.02 14.43 -15.85
N GLY A 325 -5.20 14.14 -16.85
CA GLY A 325 -4.24 13.04 -16.82
C GLY A 325 -2.88 13.54 -17.32
N GLU A 326 -1.82 13.14 -16.63
CA GLU A 326 -0.43 13.45 -17.00
C GLU A 326 0.49 12.29 -16.59
N LYS A 327 1.73 12.36 -16.98
CA LYS A 327 2.77 11.43 -16.51
C LYS A 327 3.73 12.19 -15.62
N ILE A 328 3.98 11.67 -14.43
CA ILE A 328 4.94 12.25 -13.50
C ILE A 328 6.07 11.26 -13.22
N ARG A 329 7.27 11.79 -12.99
CA ARG A 329 8.41 11.02 -12.49
C ARG A 329 8.54 11.27 -11.00
N HIS A 330 8.53 10.21 -10.22
CA HIS A 330 8.58 10.28 -8.76
C HIS A 330 9.30 9.06 -8.18
N SER A 331 9.75 9.17 -6.94
CA SER A 331 10.30 8.06 -6.16
C SER A 331 9.20 7.02 -5.91
N TYR A 332 9.49 5.76 -6.23
CA TYR A 332 8.54 4.65 -6.10
C TYR A 332 9.19 3.44 -5.40
N PRO A 333 8.49 2.73 -4.53
CA PRO A 333 9.05 1.59 -3.81
C PRO A 333 9.29 0.40 -4.74
N HIS A 334 10.47 -0.21 -4.61
CA HIS A 334 10.93 -1.37 -5.36
C HIS A 334 11.41 -2.47 -4.42
N CYS A 335 11.30 -3.71 -4.87
CA CYS A 335 11.86 -4.85 -4.17
C CYS A 335 13.38 -4.83 -4.23
N TRP A 336 14.05 -4.89 -3.08
CA TRP A 336 15.52 -4.90 -2.99
C TRP A 336 16.18 -6.02 -3.81
N ARG A 337 15.46 -7.14 -4.00
CA ARG A 337 15.95 -8.34 -4.67
C ARG A 337 15.73 -8.32 -6.17
N HIS A 338 14.49 -8.08 -6.61
CA HIS A 338 14.12 -8.13 -8.03
C HIS A 338 14.27 -6.79 -8.73
N LYS A 339 14.44 -5.69 -7.96
CA LYS A 339 14.48 -4.32 -8.49
C LYS A 339 13.22 -3.95 -9.28
N THR A 340 12.11 -4.59 -8.98
CA THR A 340 10.81 -4.37 -9.60
C THR A 340 9.89 -3.58 -8.66
N PRO A 341 8.96 -2.78 -9.21
CA PRO A 341 8.00 -2.03 -8.41
C PRO A 341 7.14 -2.96 -7.56
N ILE A 342 6.90 -2.56 -6.32
CA ILE A 342 6.01 -3.25 -5.39
C ILE A 342 4.68 -2.53 -5.27
N ILE A 343 3.72 -3.18 -4.63
CA ILE A 343 2.41 -2.58 -4.31
C ILE A 343 2.13 -2.68 -2.81
N PHE A 344 1.21 -1.85 -2.31
CA PHE A 344 0.55 -2.12 -1.03
C PHE A 344 -0.64 -3.03 -1.27
N ARG A 345 -0.76 -4.10 -0.50
CA ARG A 345 -1.80 -5.09 -0.62
C ARG A 345 -2.15 -5.64 0.77
N ALA A 346 -3.45 -5.66 1.10
CA ALA A 346 -3.91 -6.31 2.32
C ALA A 346 -3.81 -7.84 2.16
N THR A 347 -3.23 -8.47 3.16
CA THR A 347 -3.06 -9.92 3.24
C THR A 347 -3.13 -10.38 4.69
#